data_e2dd72de24aa431bf5e62a53c0986471
#
_entry.id   e2dd72de24aa431bf5e62a53c0986471
#
_cell.length_a   1.000
_cell.length_b   1.000
_cell.length_c   1.000
_cell.angle_alpha   90.00
_cell.angle_beta   90.00
_cell.angle_gamma   90.00
#
_symmetry.space_group_name_H-M   'P 1'
#
loop_
_entity.id
_entity.type
_entity.pdbx_description
1 polymer ?
#
loop_
_entity_poly.entity_id
_entity_poly.type
_entity_poly.pdbx_seq_one_letter_code
_entity_poly.pdbx_strand_id
1 'polypeptide(L)'
;MEKRSFVNYAHRGASTYCPENTLLSFYTGIYMGANGIETDVQMTKDGIIVLYHDDTLNRILGIDGSIKDYTYEELLAYNVKNGSLYDKIPTFEDFLRHFSHFDLTFAIELKVKGIEREVAEMIHRFGIADKVIITSFIFEAIETMKKVAPELRIGFLTKLFPDPQIDSIVTNASEEVINKLLAIGAYEICPKGSDINAERVAHWHSLGLGVRAWGISDTDIMKKVYDAGADGMTVNFPDKLTEYIGNR
;
A
#
# COMPACT_ATOMS: atom_id res chain seq x y z
N MET A 1 10.01 23.84 2.64
CA MET A 1 9.69 22.55 1.99
C MET A 1 8.67 22.82 0.89
N GLU A 2 8.88 22.29 -0.31
CA GLU A 2 7.85 22.29 -1.34
C GLU A 2 6.63 21.55 -0.80
N LYS A 3 5.44 22.12 -1.01
CA LYS A 3 4.18 21.47 -0.61
C LYS A 3 4.03 20.19 -1.45
N ARG A 4 4.08 19.01 -0.84
CA ARG A 4 3.84 17.75 -1.54
C ARG A 4 2.43 17.77 -2.13
N SER A 5 2.27 17.37 -3.37
CA SER A 5 0.94 17.20 -3.95
C SER A 5 0.25 16.02 -3.25
N PHE A 6 -1.01 16.20 -2.86
CA PHE A 6 -1.78 15.15 -2.21
C PHE A 6 -2.02 13.96 -3.14
N VAL A 7 -1.82 12.73 -2.62
CA VAL A 7 -2.02 11.51 -3.40
C VAL A 7 -3.23 10.74 -2.90
N ASN A 8 -4.20 10.54 -3.80
CA ASN A 8 -5.35 9.66 -3.64
C ASN A 8 -4.96 8.26 -4.11
N TYR A 9 -4.57 7.38 -3.18
CA TYR A 9 -4.21 6.01 -3.50
C TYR A 9 -5.45 5.12 -3.52
N ALA A 10 -5.74 4.50 -4.67
CA ALA A 10 -6.73 3.44 -4.78
C ALA A 10 -6.20 2.19 -4.05
N HIS A 11 -6.74 1.89 -2.86
CA HIS A 11 -6.34 0.79 -1.95
C HIS A 11 -6.73 -0.56 -2.54
N ARG A 12 -5.74 -1.32 -3.00
CA ARG A 12 -5.95 -2.55 -3.78
C ARG A 12 -6.82 -2.28 -5.01
N GLY A 13 -6.72 -1.06 -5.57
CA GLY A 13 -7.62 -0.51 -6.56
C GLY A 13 -8.90 0.10 -5.96
N ALA A 14 -9.97 0.15 -6.74
CA ALA A 14 -11.30 0.58 -6.29
C ALA A 14 -12.03 -0.57 -5.57
N SER A 15 -11.48 -1.06 -4.46
CA SER A 15 -11.86 -2.33 -3.81
C SER A 15 -13.26 -2.34 -3.19
N THR A 16 -13.90 -1.17 -2.99
CA THR A 16 -15.34 -1.12 -2.67
C THR A 16 -16.20 -1.63 -3.83
N TYR A 17 -15.76 -1.45 -5.07
CA TYR A 17 -16.56 -1.65 -6.28
C TYR A 17 -16.13 -2.86 -7.10
N CYS A 18 -14.85 -3.23 -7.01
CA CYS A 18 -14.22 -4.29 -7.80
C CYS A 18 -13.49 -5.30 -6.92
N PRO A 19 -13.17 -6.50 -7.43
CA PRO A 19 -12.32 -7.46 -6.74
C PRO A 19 -10.96 -6.85 -6.39
N GLU A 20 -10.58 -6.85 -5.11
CA GLU A 20 -9.35 -6.24 -4.61
C GLU A 20 -8.08 -6.83 -5.25
N ASN A 21 -7.04 -6.01 -5.41
CA ASN A 21 -5.73 -6.43 -5.96
C ASN A 21 -5.82 -7.08 -7.35
N THR A 22 -6.74 -6.62 -8.19
CA THR A 22 -6.91 -7.10 -9.58
C THR A 22 -6.71 -5.99 -10.60
N LEU A 23 -6.40 -6.36 -11.85
CA LEU A 23 -6.24 -5.37 -12.91
C LEU A 23 -7.52 -4.56 -13.13
N LEU A 24 -8.68 -5.20 -13.04
CA LEU A 24 -9.98 -4.54 -13.11
C LEU A 24 -10.12 -3.45 -12.04
N SER A 25 -9.75 -3.77 -10.79
CA SER A 25 -9.85 -2.84 -9.68
C SER A 25 -8.93 -1.62 -9.83
N PHE A 26 -7.71 -1.82 -10.31
CA PHE A 26 -6.75 -0.73 -10.52
C PHE A 26 -7.18 0.21 -11.65
N TYR A 27 -7.61 -0.33 -12.81
CA TYR A 27 -8.15 0.51 -13.89
C TYR A 27 -9.37 1.30 -13.44
N THR A 28 -10.26 0.67 -12.66
CA THR A 28 -11.43 1.35 -12.10
C THR A 28 -11.02 2.48 -11.16
N GLY A 29 -10.01 2.25 -10.30
CA GLY A 29 -9.47 3.28 -9.40
C GLY A 29 -8.93 4.50 -10.16
N ILE A 30 -8.16 4.27 -11.24
CA ILE A 30 -7.66 5.34 -12.12
C ILE A 30 -8.82 6.09 -12.78
N TYR A 31 -9.80 5.38 -13.31
CA TYR A 31 -10.99 5.99 -13.92
C TYR A 31 -11.78 6.86 -12.92
N MET A 32 -11.77 6.50 -11.65
CA MET A 32 -12.38 7.25 -10.55
C MET A 32 -11.53 8.44 -10.05
N GLY A 33 -10.41 8.73 -10.71
CA GLY A 33 -9.57 9.89 -10.43
C GLY A 33 -8.48 9.67 -9.38
N ALA A 34 -8.15 8.42 -9.02
CA ALA A 34 -6.96 8.13 -8.24
C ALA A 34 -5.71 8.55 -9.03
N ASN A 35 -4.78 9.24 -8.36
CA ASN A 35 -3.45 9.58 -8.87
C ASN A 35 -2.34 8.75 -8.23
N GLY A 36 -2.73 7.74 -7.46
CA GLY A 36 -1.86 6.70 -6.93
C GLY A 36 -2.57 5.36 -6.86
N ILE A 37 -1.79 4.29 -6.87
CA ILE A 37 -2.25 2.92 -6.64
C ILE A 37 -1.51 2.37 -5.44
N GLU A 38 -2.25 1.70 -4.57
CA GLU A 38 -1.66 0.90 -3.52
C GLU A 38 -1.99 -0.57 -3.77
N THR A 39 -1.02 -1.45 -3.53
CA THR A 39 -1.15 -2.91 -3.71
C THR A 39 -0.21 -3.68 -2.79
N ASP A 40 -0.55 -4.94 -2.55
CA ASP A 40 0.14 -5.86 -1.67
C ASP A 40 0.87 -6.93 -2.45
N VAL A 41 2.12 -7.25 -2.10
CA VAL A 41 2.89 -8.30 -2.79
C VAL A 41 3.30 -9.43 -1.85
N GLN A 42 3.17 -10.64 -2.38
CA GLN A 42 3.61 -11.89 -1.76
C GLN A 42 4.27 -12.80 -2.80
N MET A 43 4.94 -13.87 -2.37
CA MET A 43 5.59 -14.82 -3.26
C MET A 43 4.92 -16.19 -3.17
N THR A 44 4.65 -16.79 -4.34
CA THR A 44 4.12 -18.16 -4.48
C THR A 44 5.19 -19.20 -4.18
N LYS A 45 4.77 -20.47 -4.08
CA LYS A 45 5.64 -21.62 -3.86
C LYS A 45 6.73 -21.78 -4.95
N ASP A 46 6.42 -21.41 -6.17
CA ASP A 46 7.32 -21.46 -7.33
C ASP A 46 8.06 -20.14 -7.58
N GLY A 47 8.02 -19.19 -6.62
CA GLY A 47 8.83 -17.96 -6.64
C GLY A 47 8.26 -16.83 -7.48
N ILE A 48 7.00 -16.87 -7.85
CA ILE A 48 6.32 -15.79 -8.57
C ILE A 48 5.79 -14.74 -7.59
N ILE A 49 6.10 -13.47 -7.80
CA ILE A 49 5.52 -12.37 -7.02
C ILE A 49 4.11 -12.09 -7.54
N VAL A 50 3.12 -12.17 -6.65
CA VAL A 50 1.70 -11.96 -6.95
C VAL A 50 1.10 -10.87 -6.06
N LEU A 51 -0.04 -10.32 -6.49
CA LEU A 51 -0.76 -9.30 -5.72
C LEU A 51 -1.81 -9.96 -4.83
N TYR A 52 -1.59 -9.94 -3.53
CA TYR A 52 -2.50 -10.54 -2.56
C TYR A 52 -2.27 -9.99 -1.16
N HIS A 53 -3.37 -9.67 -0.44
CA HIS A 53 -3.26 -9.00 0.87
C HIS A 53 -3.14 -9.96 2.04
N ASP A 54 -4.04 -10.94 2.15
CA ASP A 54 -4.22 -11.72 3.38
C ASP A 54 -3.10 -12.76 3.57
N ASP A 55 -2.84 -13.12 4.83
CA ASP A 55 -1.92 -14.21 5.17
C ASP A 55 -2.47 -15.58 4.76
N THR A 56 -3.82 -15.69 4.60
CA THR A 56 -4.51 -16.93 4.20
C THR A 56 -5.40 -16.71 2.99
N LEU A 57 -5.70 -17.78 2.26
CA LEU A 57 -6.51 -17.73 1.03
C LEU A 57 -8.03 -17.80 1.28
N ASN A 58 -8.44 -18.05 2.53
CA ASN A 58 -9.83 -18.37 2.87
C ASN A 58 -10.82 -17.23 2.53
N ARG A 59 -10.54 -16.00 2.95
CA ARG A 59 -11.47 -14.87 2.75
C ARG A 59 -11.74 -14.56 1.28
N ILE A 60 -10.70 -14.58 0.47
CA ILE A 60 -10.75 -14.12 -0.93
C ILE A 60 -11.06 -15.28 -1.88
N LEU A 61 -10.40 -16.42 -1.70
CA LEU A 61 -10.48 -17.56 -2.62
C LEU A 61 -11.37 -18.69 -2.09
N GLY A 62 -11.69 -18.71 -0.79
CA GLY A 62 -12.50 -19.76 -0.16
C GLY A 62 -11.78 -21.10 -0.02
N ILE A 63 -10.45 -21.11 0.01
CA ILE A 63 -9.62 -22.29 0.17
C ILE A 63 -8.66 -22.13 1.35
N ASP A 64 -8.17 -23.24 1.88
CA ASP A 64 -7.19 -23.24 2.96
C ASP A 64 -5.77 -22.94 2.46
N GLY A 65 -4.87 -22.59 3.39
CA GLY A 65 -3.47 -22.32 3.11
C GLY A 65 -3.17 -20.84 2.85
N SER A 66 -1.99 -20.59 2.32
CA SER A 66 -1.43 -19.26 2.05
C SER A 66 -0.81 -19.21 0.65
N ILE A 67 -0.48 -18.03 0.15
CA ILE A 67 0.12 -17.87 -1.20
C ILE A 67 1.35 -18.76 -1.40
N LYS A 68 2.22 -18.87 -0.41
CA LYS A 68 3.46 -19.67 -0.46
C LYS A 68 3.24 -21.18 -0.55
N ASP A 69 2.03 -21.66 -0.32
CA ASP A 69 1.69 -23.11 -0.36
C ASP A 69 1.30 -23.56 -1.76
N TYR A 70 1.04 -22.64 -2.69
CA TYR A 70 0.56 -22.88 -4.05
C TYR A 70 1.53 -22.32 -5.10
N THR A 71 1.61 -23.01 -6.24
CA THR A 71 2.21 -22.43 -7.47
C THR A 71 1.26 -21.39 -8.07
N TYR A 72 1.79 -20.50 -8.90
CA TYR A 72 0.96 -19.52 -9.58
C TYR A 72 -0.10 -20.18 -10.49
N GLU A 73 0.27 -21.26 -11.18
CA GLU A 73 -0.66 -22.01 -12.03
C GLU A 73 -1.84 -22.60 -11.24
N GLU A 74 -1.58 -23.14 -10.03
CA GLU A 74 -2.63 -23.62 -9.14
C GLU A 74 -3.58 -22.49 -8.69
N LEU A 75 -3.06 -21.31 -8.41
CA LEU A 75 -3.86 -20.13 -8.02
C LEU A 75 -4.76 -19.63 -9.15
N LEU A 76 -4.37 -19.81 -10.43
CA LEU A 76 -5.19 -19.42 -11.58
C LEU A 76 -6.51 -20.19 -11.70
N ALA A 77 -6.66 -21.34 -11.00
CA ALA A 77 -7.94 -22.05 -10.93
C ALA A 77 -9.03 -21.27 -10.19
N TYR A 78 -8.64 -20.28 -9.34
CA TYR A 78 -9.54 -19.51 -8.48
C TYR A 78 -9.76 -18.11 -9.01
N ASN A 79 -10.84 -17.47 -8.54
CA ASN A 79 -11.17 -16.08 -8.87
C ASN A 79 -11.28 -15.24 -7.60
N VAL A 80 -10.73 -14.05 -7.65
CA VAL A 80 -11.02 -12.97 -6.70
C VAL A 80 -12.39 -12.39 -7.07
N LYS A 81 -13.29 -12.25 -6.09
CA LYS A 81 -14.68 -11.84 -6.35
C LYS A 81 -15.08 -10.62 -5.53
N ASN A 82 -15.95 -9.80 -6.12
CA ASN A 82 -16.71 -8.76 -5.41
C ASN A 82 -18.13 -8.71 -6.04
N GLY A 83 -19.14 -9.22 -5.33
CA GLY A 83 -20.48 -9.39 -5.87
C GLY A 83 -20.50 -10.29 -7.11
N SER A 84 -20.98 -9.78 -8.24
CA SER A 84 -21.00 -10.49 -9.53
C SER A 84 -19.71 -10.33 -10.35
N LEU A 85 -18.83 -9.42 -9.95
CA LEU A 85 -17.56 -9.21 -10.62
C LEU A 85 -16.52 -10.21 -10.14
N TYR A 86 -15.65 -10.62 -11.05
CA TYR A 86 -14.51 -11.48 -10.72
C TYR A 86 -13.33 -11.21 -11.65
N ASP A 87 -12.13 -11.52 -11.16
CA ASP A 87 -10.89 -11.43 -11.91
C ASP A 87 -9.88 -12.43 -11.33
N LYS A 88 -8.73 -12.56 -11.95
CA LYS A 88 -7.65 -13.42 -11.48
C LYS A 88 -6.69 -12.65 -10.55
N ILE A 89 -5.95 -13.39 -9.73
CA ILE A 89 -4.78 -12.84 -9.03
C ILE A 89 -3.73 -12.50 -10.10
N PRO A 90 -3.34 -11.23 -10.26
CA PRO A 90 -2.29 -10.86 -11.21
C PRO A 90 -0.90 -11.10 -10.60
N THR A 91 0.10 -11.33 -11.45
CA THR A 91 1.49 -11.22 -11.03
C THR A 91 1.88 -9.75 -10.83
N PHE A 92 2.92 -9.50 -10.03
CA PHE A 92 3.48 -8.16 -9.91
C PHE A 92 4.06 -7.67 -11.25
N GLU A 93 4.58 -8.59 -12.06
CA GLU A 93 5.04 -8.26 -13.42
C GLU A 93 3.89 -7.82 -14.32
N ASP A 94 2.72 -8.50 -14.29
CA ASP A 94 1.54 -8.07 -15.03
C ASP A 94 1.08 -6.68 -14.59
N PHE A 95 1.03 -6.43 -13.29
CA PHE A 95 0.74 -5.10 -12.76
C PHE A 95 1.68 -4.03 -13.33
N LEU A 96 2.97 -4.27 -13.28
CA LEU A 96 3.97 -3.33 -13.81
C LEU A 96 3.83 -3.13 -15.32
N ARG A 97 3.57 -4.18 -16.10
CA ARG A 97 3.31 -4.09 -17.55
C ARG A 97 2.11 -3.20 -17.86
N HIS A 98 1.05 -3.31 -17.04
CA HIS A 98 -0.19 -2.55 -17.25
C HIS A 98 -0.08 -1.09 -16.79
N PHE A 99 0.67 -0.80 -15.72
CA PHE A 99 0.56 0.50 -15.05
C PHE A 99 1.84 1.34 -15.02
N SER A 100 3.02 0.82 -15.31
CA SER A 100 4.30 1.56 -15.22
C SER A 100 4.35 2.82 -16.09
N HIS A 101 3.62 2.83 -17.21
CA HIS A 101 3.60 3.95 -18.16
C HIS A 101 2.64 5.09 -17.75
N PHE A 102 1.78 4.89 -16.75
CA PHE A 102 0.93 5.96 -16.23
C PHE A 102 1.74 6.93 -15.35
N ASP A 103 1.29 8.18 -15.31
CA ASP A 103 1.82 9.17 -14.37
C ASP A 103 1.13 9.04 -13.01
N LEU A 104 1.52 8.02 -12.27
CA LEU A 104 0.94 7.63 -10.98
C LEU A 104 2.04 7.39 -9.95
N THR A 105 1.71 7.55 -8.67
CA THR A 105 2.54 7.06 -7.57
C THR A 105 2.09 5.67 -7.16
N PHE A 106 3.03 4.76 -6.93
CA PHE A 106 2.75 3.39 -6.52
C PHE A 106 3.21 3.17 -5.08
N ALA A 107 2.29 2.79 -4.20
CA ALA A 107 2.59 2.29 -2.87
C ALA A 107 2.54 0.75 -2.91
N ILE A 108 3.69 0.11 -2.75
CA ILE A 108 3.80 -1.36 -2.81
C ILE A 108 4.06 -1.88 -1.39
N GLU A 109 3.09 -2.59 -0.82
CA GLU A 109 3.24 -3.19 0.50
C GLU A 109 3.89 -4.57 0.42
N LEU A 110 5.02 -4.75 1.11
CA LEU A 110 5.62 -6.06 1.33
C LEU A 110 4.88 -6.75 2.47
N LYS A 111 4.11 -7.80 2.15
CA LYS A 111 3.39 -8.60 3.14
C LYS A 111 4.28 -9.61 3.84
N VAL A 112 5.38 -9.98 3.21
CA VAL A 112 6.34 -10.99 3.68
C VAL A 112 7.77 -10.48 3.53
N LYS A 113 8.70 -11.06 4.28
CA LYS A 113 10.14 -10.84 4.15
C LYS A 113 10.74 -11.80 3.12
N GLY A 114 11.92 -11.43 2.61
CA GLY A 114 12.72 -12.26 1.71
C GLY A 114 12.38 -12.12 0.23
N ILE A 115 11.53 -11.15 -0.12
CA ILE A 115 11.17 -10.82 -1.51
C ILE A 115 11.68 -9.45 -1.96
N GLU A 116 12.44 -8.77 -1.09
CA GLU A 116 12.83 -7.38 -1.29
C GLU A 116 13.69 -7.20 -2.54
N ARG A 117 14.60 -8.15 -2.80
CA ARG A 117 15.48 -8.12 -3.98
C ARG A 117 14.70 -8.28 -5.27
N GLU A 118 13.84 -9.29 -5.36
CA GLU A 118 13.02 -9.59 -6.53
C GLU A 118 12.08 -8.43 -6.87
N VAL A 119 11.45 -7.83 -5.84
CA VAL A 119 10.60 -6.64 -6.01
C VAL A 119 11.41 -5.45 -6.51
N ALA A 120 12.58 -5.16 -5.92
CA ALA A 120 13.44 -4.07 -6.35
C ALA A 120 13.94 -4.25 -7.80
N GLU A 121 14.36 -5.46 -8.17
CA GLU A 121 14.79 -5.77 -9.53
C GLU A 121 13.68 -5.57 -10.57
N MET A 122 12.43 -5.94 -10.24
CA MET A 122 11.29 -5.67 -11.11
C MET A 122 11.01 -4.17 -11.25
N ILE A 123 11.04 -3.40 -10.17
CA ILE A 123 10.85 -1.94 -10.18
C ILE A 123 11.89 -1.28 -11.09
N HIS A 124 13.16 -1.66 -10.97
CA HIS A 124 14.24 -1.15 -11.82
C HIS A 124 14.05 -1.54 -13.29
N ARG A 125 13.71 -2.80 -13.56
CA ARG A 125 13.49 -3.30 -14.93
C ARG A 125 12.37 -2.53 -15.65
N PHE A 126 11.34 -2.09 -14.92
CA PHE A 126 10.25 -1.28 -15.46
C PHE A 126 10.50 0.24 -15.41
N GLY A 127 11.61 0.68 -14.83
CA GLY A 127 12.03 2.08 -14.83
C GLY A 127 11.14 3.02 -14.01
N ILE A 128 10.54 2.53 -12.93
CA ILE A 128 9.58 3.31 -12.11
C ILE A 128 10.07 3.61 -10.69
N ALA A 129 11.36 3.49 -10.43
CA ALA A 129 11.93 3.68 -9.08
C ALA A 129 11.58 5.04 -8.44
N ASP A 130 11.46 6.08 -9.26
CA ASP A 130 11.08 7.44 -8.84
C ASP A 130 9.58 7.60 -8.52
N LYS A 131 8.74 6.66 -8.96
CA LYS A 131 7.29 6.65 -8.75
C LYS A 131 6.85 5.74 -7.60
N VAL A 132 7.76 4.89 -7.09
CA VAL A 132 7.42 3.86 -6.09
C VAL A 132 7.76 4.30 -4.67
N ILE A 133 6.91 3.91 -3.74
CA ILE A 133 7.17 3.93 -2.30
C ILE A 133 6.91 2.50 -1.79
N ILE A 134 7.94 1.86 -1.26
CA ILE A 134 7.81 0.53 -0.65
C ILE A 134 7.35 0.68 0.78
N THR A 135 6.33 -0.05 1.17
CA THR A 135 5.79 0.00 2.52
C THR A 135 5.67 -1.40 3.14
N SER A 136 5.61 -1.46 4.45
CA SER A 136 5.31 -2.69 5.19
C SER A 136 4.93 -2.36 6.62
N PHE A 137 4.18 -3.25 7.28
CA PHE A 137 4.08 -3.33 8.74
C PHE A 137 5.27 -4.02 9.38
N ILE A 138 6.12 -4.68 8.59
CA ILE A 138 7.31 -5.40 9.04
C ILE A 138 8.52 -4.47 8.90
N PHE A 139 8.99 -3.90 10.01
CA PHE A 139 10.10 -2.94 9.98
C PHE A 139 11.36 -3.51 9.31
N GLU A 140 11.69 -4.77 9.59
CA GLU A 140 12.84 -5.47 9.01
C GLU A 140 12.75 -5.55 7.47
N ALA A 141 11.54 -5.67 6.89
CA ALA A 141 11.37 -5.69 5.43
C ALA A 141 11.75 -4.34 4.80
N ILE A 142 11.29 -3.21 5.37
CA ILE A 142 11.67 -1.89 4.86
C ILE A 142 13.15 -1.56 5.10
N GLU A 143 13.71 -2.02 6.23
CA GLU A 143 15.14 -1.88 6.51
C GLU A 143 15.98 -2.70 5.49
N THR A 144 15.55 -3.92 5.18
CA THR A 144 16.19 -4.76 4.17
C THR A 144 16.05 -4.15 2.78
N MET A 145 14.86 -3.66 2.41
CA MET A 145 14.66 -2.95 1.15
C MET A 145 15.63 -1.78 1.01
N LYS A 146 15.82 -0.99 2.06
CA LYS A 146 16.76 0.15 2.04
C LYS A 146 18.22 -0.26 1.88
N LYS A 147 18.60 -1.46 2.32
CA LYS A 147 19.93 -2.04 2.07
C LYS A 147 20.08 -2.56 0.67
N VAL A 148 19.03 -3.14 0.09
CA VAL A 148 19.02 -3.75 -1.25
C VAL A 148 18.94 -2.68 -2.35
N ALA A 149 18.09 -1.66 -2.15
CA ALA A 149 17.82 -0.59 -3.12
C ALA A 149 17.72 0.76 -2.36
N PRO A 150 18.86 1.36 -1.99
CA PRO A 150 18.90 2.56 -1.13
C PRO A 150 18.23 3.80 -1.75
N GLU A 151 18.09 3.85 -3.08
CA GLU A 151 17.41 4.92 -3.81
C GLU A 151 15.89 4.84 -3.72
N LEU A 152 15.30 3.67 -3.45
CA LEU A 152 13.86 3.54 -3.33
C LEU A 152 13.35 4.26 -2.08
N ARG A 153 12.23 4.95 -2.25
CA ARG A 153 11.50 5.54 -1.13
C ARG A 153 10.85 4.43 -0.31
N ILE A 154 10.94 4.54 1.00
CA ILE A 154 10.33 3.60 1.93
C ILE A 154 9.39 4.32 2.88
N GLY A 155 8.29 3.69 3.23
CA GLY A 155 7.33 4.12 4.23
C GLY A 155 7.02 3.00 5.23
N PHE A 156 6.62 3.35 6.43
CA PHE A 156 6.32 2.39 7.46
C PHE A 156 4.87 2.49 7.92
N LEU A 157 4.13 1.41 7.76
CA LEU A 157 2.76 1.28 8.20
C LEU A 157 2.73 1.07 9.72
N THR A 158 2.10 2.00 10.44
CA THR A 158 2.10 2.00 11.91
C THR A 158 0.74 2.31 12.49
N LYS A 159 0.53 1.92 13.76
CA LYS A 159 -0.58 2.28 14.61
C LYS A 159 -0.06 3.00 15.84
N LEU A 160 -0.75 4.05 16.27
CA LEU A 160 -0.37 4.77 17.49
C LEU A 160 -0.78 4.03 18.77
N PHE A 161 -1.85 3.23 18.70
CA PHE A 161 -2.34 2.47 19.83
C PHE A 161 -2.33 0.97 19.52
N PRO A 162 -1.95 0.12 20.48
CA PRO A 162 -2.03 -1.31 20.28
C PRO A 162 -3.48 -1.72 19.97
N ASP A 163 -3.68 -2.40 18.85
CA ASP A 163 -4.93 -3.09 18.56
C ASP A 163 -4.80 -4.51 19.09
N PRO A 164 -5.57 -4.90 20.12
CA PRO A 164 -5.44 -6.23 20.70
C PRO A 164 -5.81 -7.38 19.75
N GLN A 165 -6.39 -7.08 18.59
CA GLN A 165 -6.78 -8.07 17.58
C GLN A 165 -5.71 -8.28 16.49
N ILE A 166 -4.66 -7.46 16.46
CA ILE A 166 -3.54 -7.59 15.52
C ILE A 166 -2.28 -7.82 16.32
N ASP A 167 -1.85 -9.05 16.26
CA ASP A 167 -0.78 -9.66 17.01
C ASP A 167 0.56 -8.88 17.06
N SER A 168 1.17 -8.88 18.21
CA SER A 168 2.57 -8.77 18.67
C SER A 168 3.63 -7.98 17.86
N ILE A 169 3.41 -7.58 16.62
CA ILE A 169 4.29 -6.71 15.82
C ILE A 169 3.65 -5.32 15.71
N VAL A 170 3.10 -4.85 16.81
CA VAL A 170 2.50 -3.53 16.87
C VAL A 170 3.59 -2.49 16.98
N THR A 171 3.77 -1.84 15.93
CA THR A 171 4.61 -0.69 15.80
C THR A 171 3.81 0.55 16.19
N ASN A 172 3.83 0.85 17.47
CA ASN A 172 3.49 2.17 17.93
C ASN A 172 4.39 3.17 17.19
N ALA A 173 3.84 4.29 16.72
CA ALA A 173 4.64 5.44 16.34
C ALA A 173 5.22 6.09 17.62
N SER A 174 5.92 5.30 18.43
CA SER A 174 6.70 5.77 19.55
C SER A 174 7.88 6.61 19.04
N GLU A 175 8.43 7.45 19.87
CA GLU A 175 9.68 8.16 19.54
C GLU A 175 10.79 7.20 19.08
N GLU A 176 10.85 5.99 19.64
CA GLU A 176 11.80 4.97 19.23
C GLU A 176 11.60 4.56 17.76
N VAL A 177 10.37 4.32 17.32
CA VAL A 177 10.06 3.97 15.93
C VAL A 177 10.37 5.14 15.00
N ILE A 178 9.99 6.36 15.38
CA ILE A 178 10.30 7.57 14.61
C ILE A 178 11.83 7.72 14.46
N ASN A 179 12.58 7.57 15.52
CA ASN A 179 14.06 7.65 15.47
C ASN A 179 14.65 6.57 14.56
N LYS A 180 14.13 5.34 14.58
CA LYS A 180 14.55 4.27 13.66
C LYS A 180 14.24 4.63 12.21
N LEU A 181 13.04 5.19 11.91
CA LEU A 181 12.67 5.63 10.57
C LEU A 181 13.60 6.72 10.04
N LEU A 182 13.91 7.72 10.88
CA LEU A 182 14.85 8.78 10.53
C LEU A 182 16.25 8.22 10.26
N ALA A 183 16.72 7.27 11.09
CA ALA A 183 18.03 6.66 10.94
C ALA A 183 18.22 5.89 9.64
N ILE A 184 17.16 5.24 9.11
CA ILE A 184 17.19 4.54 7.81
C ILE A 184 16.82 5.44 6.63
N GLY A 185 16.55 6.73 6.87
CA GLY A 185 16.16 7.67 5.82
C GLY A 185 14.81 7.35 5.20
N ALA A 186 13.81 7.01 6.03
CA ALA A 186 12.45 6.78 5.56
C ALA A 186 11.87 8.04 4.89
N TYR A 187 11.09 7.85 3.84
CA TYR A 187 10.43 8.92 3.11
C TYR A 187 9.13 9.36 3.79
N GLU A 188 8.37 8.42 4.34
CA GLU A 188 7.09 8.67 4.98
C GLU A 188 6.82 7.75 6.17
N ILE A 189 5.96 8.23 7.06
CA ILE A 189 5.27 7.43 8.07
C ILE A 189 3.83 7.22 7.61
N CYS A 190 3.30 6.02 7.82
CA CYS A 190 1.96 5.65 7.38
C CYS A 190 1.10 5.25 8.59
N PRO A 191 0.49 6.21 9.32
CA PRO A 191 -0.38 5.91 10.45
C PRO A 191 -1.79 5.53 10.00
N LYS A 192 -2.55 4.86 10.90
CA LYS A 192 -3.97 4.59 10.68
C LYS A 192 -4.75 5.91 10.67
N GLY A 193 -5.72 6.05 9.76
CA GLY A 193 -6.48 7.29 9.58
C GLY A 193 -7.20 7.79 10.85
N SER A 194 -7.69 6.88 11.70
CA SER A 194 -8.27 7.23 13.00
C SER A 194 -7.30 7.99 13.92
N ASP A 195 -6.00 7.77 13.76
CA ASP A 195 -4.94 8.28 14.65
C ASP A 195 -4.38 9.64 14.19
N ILE A 196 -4.82 10.13 13.03
CA ILE A 196 -4.37 11.38 12.43
C ILE A 196 -5.09 12.59 13.03
N ASN A 197 -4.32 13.63 13.29
CA ASN A 197 -4.77 15.00 13.51
C ASN A 197 -3.71 15.99 13.01
N ALA A 198 -4.07 17.27 12.90
CA ALA A 198 -3.18 18.31 12.35
C ALA A 198 -1.87 18.49 13.14
N GLU A 199 -1.91 18.35 14.45
CA GLU A 199 -0.72 18.46 15.31
C GLU A 199 0.30 17.37 15.02
N ARG A 200 -0.15 16.12 14.91
CA ARG A 200 0.72 14.97 14.57
C ARG A 200 1.29 15.08 13.16
N VAL A 201 0.46 15.47 12.19
CA VAL A 201 0.93 15.70 10.81
C VAL A 201 2.01 16.76 10.79
N ALA A 202 1.77 17.93 11.44
CA ALA A 202 2.76 19.00 11.53
C ALA A 202 4.06 18.53 12.22
N HIS A 203 3.95 17.72 13.27
CA HIS A 203 5.11 17.16 13.97
C HIS A 203 5.93 16.28 13.04
N TRP A 204 5.34 15.29 12.35
CA TRP A 204 6.07 14.41 11.43
C TRP A 204 6.67 15.17 10.25
N HIS A 205 5.95 16.14 9.70
CA HIS A 205 6.49 17.05 8.68
C HIS A 205 7.70 17.83 9.18
N SER A 206 7.70 18.28 10.45
CA SER A 206 8.85 19.00 11.04
C SER A 206 10.10 18.12 11.13
N LEU A 207 9.92 16.79 11.18
CA LEU A 207 11.00 15.81 11.16
C LEU A 207 11.44 15.41 9.73
N GLY A 208 10.79 15.97 8.70
CA GLY A 208 11.08 15.66 7.29
C GLY A 208 10.35 14.42 6.74
N LEU A 209 9.51 13.76 7.54
CA LEU A 209 8.71 12.61 7.11
C LEU A 209 7.44 13.07 6.38
N GLY A 210 7.12 12.42 5.26
CA GLY A 210 5.78 12.48 4.68
C GLY A 210 4.76 11.74 5.52
N VAL A 211 3.48 12.02 5.31
CA VAL A 211 2.39 11.39 6.05
C VAL A 211 1.35 10.84 5.09
N ARG A 212 1.23 9.49 5.01
CA ARG A 212 0.20 8.81 4.22
C ARG A 212 -0.65 7.92 5.11
N ALA A 213 -1.96 8.21 5.17
CA ALA A 213 -2.87 7.45 6.01
C ALA A 213 -3.33 6.14 5.36
N TRP A 214 -3.48 5.09 6.18
CA TRP A 214 -4.16 3.85 5.82
C TRP A 214 -5.38 3.60 6.70
N GLY A 215 -6.21 2.59 6.37
CA GLY A 215 -7.37 2.21 7.17
C GLY A 215 -8.46 3.29 7.20
N ILE A 216 -8.74 3.89 6.07
CA ILE A 216 -9.82 4.86 5.87
C ILE A 216 -11.12 4.09 5.71
N SER A 217 -11.89 3.97 6.78
CA SER A 217 -13.11 3.16 6.82
C SER A 217 -14.33 3.85 6.19
N ASP A 218 -14.35 5.18 6.22
CA ASP A 218 -15.51 5.98 5.82
C ASP A 218 -15.10 7.40 5.37
N THR A 219 -16.08 8.16 4.86
CA THR A 219 -15.86 9.52 4.36
C THR A 219 -15.57 10.54 5.44
N ASP A 220 -15.92 10.32 6.69
CA ASP A 220 -15.65 11.26 7.77
C ASP A 220 -14.19 11.19 8.20
N ILE A 221 -13.62 9.97 8.30
CA ILE A 221 -12.19 9.76 8.50
C ILE A 221 -11.41 10.29 7.29
N MET A 222 -11.89 10.04 6.06
CA MET A 222 -11.30 10.55 4.83
C MET A 222 -11.15 12.08 4.87
N LYS A 223 -12.22 12.80 5.17
CA LYS A 223 -12.22 14.27 5.28
C LYS A 223 -11.28 14.74 6.38
N LYS A 224 -11.37 14.13 7.57
CA LYS A 224 -10.50 14.44 8.71
C LYS A 224 -9.02 14.33 8.34
N VAL A 225 -8.62 13.28 7.65
CA VAL A 225 -7.23 13.04 7.25
C VAL A 225 -6.77 14.08 6.22
N TYR A 226 -7.59 14.37 5.22
CA TYR A 226 -7.29 15.40 4.23
C TYR A 226 -7.15 16.77 4.88
N ASP A 227 -8.11 17.17 5.71
CA ASP A 227 -8.15 18.47 6.38
C ASP A 227 -7.02 18.62 7.44
N ALA A 228 -6.51 17.51 7.98
CA ALA A 228 -5.34 17.50 8.86
C ALA A 228 -4.02 17.78 8.13
N GLY A 229 -4.02 17.81 6.80
CA GLY A 229 -2.84 18.15 5.99
C GLY A 229 -1.90 16.97 5.71
N ALA A 230 -2.39 15.73 5.74
CA ALA A 230 -1.63 14.57 5.27
C ALA A 230 -1.23 14.73 3.79
N ASP A 231 -0.17 14.04 3.35
CA ASP A 231 0.31 14.08 1.95
C ASP A 231 -0.44 13.08 1.05
N GLY A 232 -1.15 12.12 1.63
CA GLY A 232 -1.95 11.16 0.90
C GLY A 232 -2.70 10.20 1.81
N MET A 233 -3.54 9.38 1.22
CA MET A 233 -4.24 8.29 1.93
C MET A 233 -4.64 7.17 0.99
N THR A 234 -4.77 5.95 1.53
CA THR A 234 -5.28 4.79 0.82
C THR A 234 -6.77 4.62 1.09
N VAL A 235 -7.60 4.64 0.04
CA VAL A 235 -9.06 4.55 0.14
C VAL A 235 -9.62 3.45 -0.76
N ASN A 236 -10.65 2.75 -0.29
CA ASN A 236 -11.36 1.74 -1.07
C ASN A 236 -12.33 2.36 -2.10
N PHE A 237 -12.59 3.67 -1.98
CA PHE A 237 -13.59 4.45 -2.73
C PHE A 237 -12.96 5.75 -3.28
N PRO A 238 -12.01 5.65 -4.22
CA PRO A 238 -11.24 6.80 -4.69
C PRO A 238 -12.08 7.92 -5.31
N ASP A 239 -13.24 7.61 -5.87
CA ASP A 239 -14.23 8.56 -6.40
C ASP A 239 -14.66 9.59 -5.35
N LYS A 240 -14.94 9.14 -4.11
CA LYS A 240 -15.36 10.01 -3.02
C LYS A 240 -14.27 11.00 -2.61
N LEU A 241 -13.03 10.54 -2.61
CA LEU A 241 -11.89 11.40 -2.29
C LEU A 241 -11.63 12.39 -3.43
N THR A 242 -11.70 11.95 -4.68
CA THR A 242 -11.58 12.82 -5.87
C THR A 242 -12.65 13.92 -5.85
N GLU A 243 -13.90 13.56 -5.58
CA GLU A 243 -15.00 14.52 -5.45
C GLU A 243 -14.74 15.54 -4.32
N TYR A 244 -14.29 15.08 -3.16
CA TYR A 244 -14.01 15.95 -2.01
C TYR A 244 -12.90 16.93 -2.29
N ILE A 245 -11.80 16.50 -2.92
CA ILE A 245 -10.67 17.36 -3.29
C ILE A 245 -11.09 18.38 -4.36
N GLY A 246 -11.85 17.96 -5.37
CA GLY A 246 -12.30 18.81 -6.48
C GLY A 246 -13.24 19.95 -6.06
N ASN A 247 -13.88 19.82 -4.90
CA ASN A 247 -14.80 20.82 -4.34
C ASN A 247 -14.12 21.82 -3.36
N ARG A 248 -12.78 21.81 -3.22
CA ARG A 248 -11.97 22.66 -2.34
C ARG A 248 -11.07 23.59 -3.13
#